data_b9d3ae1785ca88c00a813a88a560c5bd
#
_entry.id   b9d3ae1785ca88c00a813a88a560c5bd
#
_cell.length_a   1.000
_cell.length_b   1.000
_cell.length_c   1.000
_cell.angle_alpha   90.00
_cell.angle_beta   90.00
_cell.angle_gamma   90.00
#
_symmetry.space_group_name_H-M   'P 1'
#
loop_
_entity.id
_entity.type
_entity.pdbx_description
1 polymer ?
#
loop_
_entity_poly.entity_id
_entity_poly.type
_entity_poly.pdbx_seq_one_letter_code
_entity_poly.pdbx_strand_id
1 'polypeptide(L)'
;MITVIANLKGGSGKSTIAFNLAVWLASHGEKVVGYDLDPQCTLSDLAELRKEEEVKPELHIHSVRAVLQEQLQAHPGEVLVDVGAANMAAMKEALGAADRVLIPVPPSQADVWATQRFLHIIKRDIKANPNGTELLAFVNRADTNESIPETGETEEALGMLPGIQVLPNRIKLRTGFRRSLSEGQTVFEMWPNSKAAKEFHVFASALYPELNRIPV
;
A
#
# COMPACT_ATOMS: atom_id res chain seq x y z
N MET A 1 7.77 -7.68 -9.56
CA MET A 1 7.74 -7.87 -8.09
C MET A 1 6.29 -7.84 -7.60
N ILE A 2 5.94 -8.65 -6.59
CA ILE A 2 4.58 -8.71 -6.03
C ILE A 2 4.58 -7.99 -4.67
N THR A 3 3.92 -6.84 -4.59
CA THR A 3 3.74 -6.06 -3.36
C THR A 3 2.29 -6.17 -2.89
N VAL A 4 2.08 -6.77 -1.73
CA VAL A 4 0.77 -6.91 -1.10
C VAL A 4 0.58 -5.82 -0.05
N ILE A 5 -0.43 -4.98 -0.22
CA ILE A 5 -0.80 -3.95 0.74
C ILE A 5 -1.90 -4.51 1.64
N ALA A 6 -1.56 -4.84 2.88
CA ALA A 6 -2.47 -5.56 3.78
C ALA A 6 -2.41 -5.05 5.22
N ASN A 7 -3.52 -5.13 5.92
CA ASN A 7 -3.65 -4.95 7.36
C ASN A 7 -4.98 -5.57 7.82
N LEU A 8 -5.03 -6.06 9.07
CA LEU A 8 -6.25 -6.60 9.66
C LEU A 8 -7.31 -5.53 9.95
N LYS A 9 -6.91 -4.29 10.13
CA LYS A 9 -7.84 -3.19 10.40
C LYS A 9 -8.36 -2.55 9.12
N GLY A 10 -9.68 -2.31 9.10
CA GLY A 10 -10.31 -1.43 8.12
C GLY A 10 -9.88 0.03 8.33
N GLY A 11 -9.90 0.82 7.27
CA GLY A 11 -9.60 2.25 7.34
C GLY A 11 -8.11 2.61 7.51
N SER A 12 -7.19 1.65 7.44
CA SER A 12 -5.75 1.91 7.54
C SER A 12 -5.16 2.62 6.30
N GLY A 13 -5.94 2.75 5.22
CA GLY A 13 -5.56 3.46 3.99
C GLY A 13 -4.91 2.59 2.92
N LYS A 14 -5.09 1.27 2.95
CA LYS A 14 -4.55 0.32 1.96
C LYS A 14 -4.83 0.72 0.52
N SER A 15 -6.10 0.86 0.16
CA SER A 15 -6.52 1.22 -1.21
C SER A 15 -5.99 2.59 -1.65
N THR A 16 -5.93 3.56 -0.74
CA THR A 16 -5.32 4.88 -1.01
C THR A 16 -3.84 4.74 -1.37
N ILE A 17 -3.10 3.95 -0.60
CA ILE A 17 -1.68 3.70 -0.86
C ILE A 17 -1.51 2.90 -2.15
N ALA A 18 -2.29 1.84 -2.35
CA ALA A 18 -2.24 1.01 -3.56
C ALA A 18 -2.48 1.84 -4.83
N PHE A 19 -3.52 2.69 -4.82
CA PHE A 19 -3.84 3.56 -5.96
C PHE A 19 -2.73 4.57 -6.26
N ASN A 20 -2.28 5.33 -5.25
CA ASN A 20 -1.21 6.31 -5.47
C ASN A 20 0.09 5.64 -5.91
N LEU A 21 0.42 4.45 -5.38
CA LEU A 21 1.61 3.71 -5.76
C LEU A 21 1.51 3.14 -7.18
N ALA A 22 0.34 2.64 -7.58
CA ALA A 22 0.11 2.15 -8.94
C ALA A 22 0.31 3.26 -9.99
N VAL A 23 -0.26 4.44 -9.75
CA VAL A 23 -0.08 5.59 -10.64
C VAL A 23 1.37 6.07 -10.63
N TRP A 24 2.01 6.11 -9.46
CA TRP A 24 3.41 6.53 -9.35
C TRP A 24 4.34 5.62 -10.16
N LEU A 25 4.21 4.30 -10.04
CA LEU A 25 4.99 3.32 -10.79
C LEU A 25 4.73 3.44 -12.31
N ALA A 26 3.45 3.50 -12.71
CA ALA A 26 3.08 3.65 -14.11
C ALA A 26 3.60 4.97 -14.71
N SER A 27 3.65 6.06 -13.94
CA SER A 27 4.22 7.34 -14.36
C SER A 27 5.74 7.29 -14.52
N HIS A 28 6.42 6.33 -13.89
CA HIS A 28 7.85 6.06 -14.05
C HIS A 28 8.14 5.03 -15.17
N GLY A 29 7.12 4.65 -15.94
CA GLY A 29 7.27 3.74 -17.08
C GLY A 29 7.21 2.25 -16.72
N GLU A 30 6.90 1.91 -15.47
CA GLU A 30 6.76 0.53 -15.04
C GLU A 30 5.45 -0.10 -15.56
N LYS A 31 5.52 -1.40 -15.90
CA LYS A 31 4.33 -2.19 -16.19
C LYS A 31 3.68 -2.60 -14.88
N VAL A 32 2.53 -2.03 -14.58
CA VAL A 32 1.82 -2.25 -13.32
C VAL A 32 0.49 -2.94 -13.55
N VAL A 33 0.23 -3.97 -12.78
CA VAL A 33 -1.08 -4.64 -12.69
C VAL A 33 -1.53 -4.61 -11.24
N GLY A 34 -2.77 -4.21 -10.99
CA GLY A 34 -3.36 -4.24 -9.67
C GLY A 34 -4.38 -5.36 -9.50
N TYR A 35 -4.46 -5.88 -8.29
CA TYR A 35 -5.51 -6.80 -7.85
C TYR A 35 -6.24 -6.18 -6.67
N ASP A 36 -7.54 -5.97 -6.82
CA ASP A 36 -8.44 -5.56 -5.76
C ASP A 36 -9.19 -6.78 -5.23
N LEU A 37 -8.76 -7.26 -4.07
CA LEU A 37 -9.34 -8.42 -3.39
C LEU A 37 -10.23 -8.01 -2.22
N ASP A 38 -10.36 -6.70 -1.95
CA ASP A 38 -11.24 -6.19 -0.90
C ASP A 38 -12.69 -6.18 -1.41
N PRO A 39 -13.64 -6.74 -0.66
CA PRO A 39 -15.07 -6.68 -1.03
C PRO A 39 -15.65 -5.28 -1.23
N GLN A 40 -14.98 -4.24 -0.73
CA GLN A 40 -15.37 -2.84 -0.92
C GLN A 40 -14.98 -2.28 -2.30
N CYS A 41 -14.12 -2.98 -3.06
CA CYS A 41 -13.73 -2.64 -4.43
C CYS A 41 -13.18 -1.21 -4.62
N THR A 42 -12.65 -0.59 -3.57
CA THR A 42 -12.24 0.82 -3.60
C THR A 42 -11.14 1.10 -4.64
N LEU A 43 -10.16 0.20 -4.78
CA LEU A 43 -9.09 0.38 -5.77
C LEU A 43 -9.64 0.26 -7.20
N SER A 44 -10.58 -0.64 -7.42
CA SER A 44 -11.25 -0.84 -8.71
C SER A 44 -12.11 0.35 -9.09
N ASP A 45 -12.92 0.86 -8.15
CA ASP A 45 -13.77 2.03 -8.36
C ASP A 45 -12.91 3.27 -8.72
N LEU A 46 -11.77 3.45 -8.06
CA LEU A 46 -10.83 4.54 -8.38
C LEU A 46 -10.22 4.40 -9.78
N ALA A 47 -9.90 3.18 -10.20
CA ALA A 47 -9.36 2.95 -11.54
C ALA A 47 -10.42 3.19 -12.63
N GLU A 48 -11.68 2.82 -12.36
CA GLU A 48 -12.79 3.07 -13.26
C GLU A 48 -13.09 4.56 -13.38
N LEU A 49 -13.20 5.29 -12.26
CA LEU A 49 -13.35 6.73 -12.24
C LEU A 49 -12.22 7.43 -13.02
N ARG A 50 -10.97 7.00 -12.80
CA ARG A 50 -9.82 7.53 -13.53
C ARG A 50 -9.94 7.35 -15.03
N LYS A 51 -10.49 6.22 -15.49
CA LYS A 51 -10.74 5.91 -16.88
C LYS A 51 -11.88 6.76 -17.46
N GLU A 52 -12.97 6.94 -16.70
CA GLU A 52 -14.12 7.79 -17.08
C GLU A 52 -13.69 9.24 -17.25
N GLU A 53 -12.81 9.75 -16.36
CA GLU A 53 -12.25 11.10 -16.42
C GLU A 53 -11.06 11.23 -17.40
N GLU A 54 -10.78 10.18 -18.19
CA GLU A 54 -9.70 10.14 -19.19
C GLU A 54 -8.30 10.50 -18.64
N VAL A 55 -8.06 10.31 -17.35
CA VAL A 55 -6.79 10.61 -16.68
C VAL A 55 -5.75 9.53 -16.99
N LYS A 56 -4.57 9.95 -17.46
CA LYS A 56 -3.44 9.05 -17.76
C LYS A 56 -2.37 9.07 -16.65
N PRO A 57 -1.63 7.97 -16.46
CA PRO A 57 -1.77 6.65 -17.10
C PRO A 57 -3.05 5.92 -16.67
N GLU A 58 -3.61 5.10 -17.56
CA GLU A 58 -4.67 4.16 -17.18
C GLU A 58 -4.09 3.06 -16.28
N LEU A 59 -4.90 2.55 -15.37
CA LEU A 59 -4.55 1.45 -14.49
C LEU A 59 -5.27 0.18 -14.91
N HIS A 60 -4.55 -0.94 -14.95
CA HIS A 60 -5.13 -2.27 -15.14
C HIS A 60 -5.37 -2.91 -13.78
N ILE A 61 -6.62 -2.89 -13.31
CA ILE A 61 -7.02 -3.46 -12.02
C ILE A 61 -7.96 -4.63 -12.23
N HIS A 62 -7.61 -5.78 -11.66
CA HIS A 62 -8.46 -6.95 -11.60
C HIS A 62 -9.26 -6.94 -10.28
N SER A 63 -10.57 -6.69 -10.37
CA SER A 63 -11.50 -6.82 -9.24
C SER A 63 -11.96 -8.28 -9.14
N VAL A 64 -11.39 -9.03 -8.19
CA VAL A 64 -11.67 -10.46 -8.05
C VAL A 64 -11.80 -10.85 -6.58
N ARG A 65 -12.62 -11.87 -6.31
CA ARG A 65 -12.86 -12.37 -4.95
C ARG A 65 -11.84 -13.41 -4.50
N ALA A 66 -11.14 -14.02 -5.45
CA ALA A 66 -10.13 -15.03 -5.20
C ALA A 66 -9.01 -14.88 -6.21
N VAL A 67 -7.82 -15.26 -5.81
CA VAL A 67 -6.62 -15.25 -6.66
C VAL A 67 -5.79 -16.47 -6.31
N LEU A 68 -5.10 -17.03 -7.28
CA LEU A 68 -4.09 -18.07 -7.08
C LEU A 68 -2.70 -17.44 -7.17
N GLN A 69 -1.73 -18.01 -6.47
CA GLN A 69 -0.35 -17.50 -6.47
C GLN A 69 0.25 -17.44 -7.89
N GLU A 70 -0.01 -18.47 -8.69
CA GLU A 70 0.45 -18.54 -10.08
C GLU A 70 -0.09 -17.40 -10.96
N GLN A 71 -1.30 -16.93 -10.67
CA GLN A 71 -1.87 -15.78 -11.39
C GLN A 71 -1.11 -14.50 -11.11
N LEU A 72 -0.73 -14.27 -9.85
CA LEU A 72 0.08 -13.10 -9.47
C LEU A 72 1.50 -13.18 -10.06
N GLN A 73 2.09 -14.39 -10.07
CA GLN A 73 3.44 -14.63 -10.56
C GLN A 73 3.54 -14.59 -12.11
N ALA A 74 2.42 -14.70 -12.82
CA ALA A 74 2.41 -14.69 -14.28
C ALA A 74 2.69 -13.31 -14.91
N HIS A 75 2.60 -12.23 -14.14
CA HIS A 75 2.81 -10.88 -14.64
C HIS A 75 4.30 -10.50 -14.68
N PRO A 76 4.80 -9.93 -15.80
CA PRO A 76 6.22 -9.65 -15.98
C PRO A 76 6.71 -8.34 -15.34
N GLY A 77 5.84 -7.58 -14.67
CA GLY A 77 6.16 -6.27 -14.09
C GLY A 77 5.85 -6.21 -12.60
N GLU A 78 5.39 -5.04 -12.18
CA GLU A 78 4.93 -4.78 -10.82
C GLU A 78 3.49 -5.25 -10.63
N VAL A 79 3.27 -6.01 -9.57
CA VAL A 79 1.93 -6.46 -9.16
C VAL A 79 1.62 -5.85 -7.79
N LEU A 80 0.56 -5.07 -7.73
CA LEU A 80 0.07 -4.48 -6.48
C LEU A 80 -1.23 -5.18 -6.07
N VAL A 81 -1.29 -5.68 -4.85
CA VAL A 81 -2.48 -6.37 -4.33
C VAL A 81 -3.04 -5.59 -3.15
N ASP A 82 -4.26 -5.07 -3.29
CA ASP A 82 -5.03 -4.46 -2.20
C ASP A 82 -5.94 -5.51 -1.57
N VAL A 83 -5.73 -5.80 -0.29
CA VAL A 83 -6.52 -6.81 0.41
C VAL A 83 -6.74 -6.46 1.88
N GLY A 84 -7.96 -6.66 2.35
CA GLY A 84 -8.37 -6.47 3.73
C GLY A 84 -8.77 -7.75 4.45
N ALA A 85 -8.93 -7.65 5.77
CA ALA A 85 -9.32 -8.79 6.62
C ALA A 85 -10.70 -9.39 6.27
N ALA A 86 -11.54 -8.67 5.54
CA ALA A 86 -12.82 -9.17 5.07
C ALA A 86 -12.68 -10.35 4.09
N ASN A 87 -11.49 -10.52 3.48
CA ASN A 87 -11.22 -11.62 2.56
C ASN A 87 -9.93 -12.35 2.98
N MET A 88 -9.98 -13.05 4.10
CA MET A 88 -8.81 -13.76 4.67
C MET A 88 -8.27 -14.87 3.77
N ALA A 89 -9.12 -15.52 2.99
CA ALA A 89 -8.69 -16.59 2.08
C ALA A 89 -7.79 -16.00 0.97
N ALA A 90 -8.28 -14.98 0.27
CA ALA A 90 -7.49 -14.30 -0.77
C ALA A 90 -6.24 -13.60 -0.18
N MET A 91 -6.34 -13.06 1.04
CA MET A 91 -5.18 -12.47 1.73
C MET A 91 -4.07 -13.52 1.93
N LYS A 92 -4.39 -14.73 2.37
CA LYS A 92 -3.39 -15.79 2.56
C LYS A 92 -2.73 -16.21 1.25
N GLU A 93 -3.51 -16.34 0.18
CA GLU A 93 -2.97 -16.64 -1.15
C GLU A 93 -2.03 -15.52 -1.64
N ALA A 94 -2.45 -14.27 -1.54
CA ALA A 94 -1.64 -13.14 -1.95
C ALA A 94 -0.33 -13.03 -1.14
N LEU A 95 -0.41 -13.21 0.18
CA LEU A 95 0.76 -13.19 1.07
C LEU A 95 1.74 -14.34 0.76
N GLY A 96 1.23 -15.51 0.33
CA GLY A 96 2.07 -16.65 -0.06
C GLY A 96 2.89 -16.38 -1.34
N ALA A 97 2.42 -15.51 -2.21
CA ALA A 97 3.11 -15.10 -3.44
C ALA A 97 3.97 -13.82 -3.27
N ALA A 98 3.81 -13.11 -2.15
CA ALA A 98 4.39 -11.78 -1.97
C ALA A 98 5.91 -11.78 -1.89
N ASP A 99 6.55 -10.91 -2.67
CA ASP A 99 7.95 -10.51 -2.48
C ASP A 99 8.05 -9.47 -1.37
N ARG A 100 7.02 -8.61 -1.27
CA ARG A 100 6.91 -7.54 -0.27
C ARG A 100 5.49 -7.46 0.30
N VAL A 101 5.39 -7.29 1.61
CA VAL A 101 4.13 -6.94 2.29
C VAL A 101 4.28 -5.55 2.87
N LEU A 102 3.42 -4.63 2.43
CA LEU A 102 3.39 -3.24 2.89
C LEU A 102 2.22 -3.06 3.86
N ILE A 103 2.54 -2.68 5.10
CA ILE A 103 1.58 -2.63 6.20
C ILE A 103 1.37 -1.17 6.63
N PRO A 104 0.32 -0.48 6.14
CA PRO A 104 -0.02 0.85 6.61
C PRO A 104 -0.64 0.78 8.02
N VAL A 105 -0.05 1.49 8.98
CA VAL A 105 -0.47 1.46 10.39
C VAL A 105 -0.87 2.87 10.83
N PRO A 106 -2.16 3.14 11.10
CA PRO A 106 -2.57 4.39 11.74
C PRO A 106 -1.98 4.53 13.14
N PRO A 107 -1.70 5.77 13.62
CA PRO A 107 -1.07 5.99 14.93
C PRO A 107 -2.07 5.74 16.07
N SER A 108 -2.18 4.49 16.50
CA SER A 108 -2.91 4.11 17.71
C SER A 108 -2.43 2.78 18.28
N GLN A 109 -2.54 2.63 19.59
CA GLN A 109 -2.22 1.37 20.27
C GLN A 109 -3.02 0.17 19.71
N ALA A 110 -4.28 0.39 19.35
CA ALA A 110 -5.13 -0.66 18.78
C ALA A 110 -4.66 -1.11 17.40
N ASP A 111 -4.04 -0.21 16.61
CA ASP A 111 -3.46 -0.53 15.30
C ASP A 111 -2.13 -1.27 15.44
N VAL A 112 -1.32 -0.94 16.44
CA VAL A 112 -0.11 -1.71 16.79
C VAL A 112 -0.48 -3.15 17.19
N TRP A 113 -1.48 -3.34 18.04
CA TRP A 113 -1.96 -4.69 18.41
C TRP A 113 -2.52 -5.46 17.21
N ALA A 114 -3.21 -4.78 16.29
CA ALA A 114 -3.70 -5.42 15.07
C ALA A 114 -2.53 -5.87 14.19
N THR A 115 -1.49 -5.04 14.07
CA THR A 115 -0.26 -5.37 13.33
C THR A 115 0.46 -6.56 13.97
N GLN A 116 0.60 -6.59 15.29
CA GLN A 116 1.18 -7.73 16.02
C GLN A 116 0.40 -9.03 15.72
N ARG A 117 -0.93 -9.00 15.77
CA ARG A 117 -1.78 -10.15 15.41
C ARG A 117 -1.59 -10.55 13.95
N PHE A 118 -1.47 -9.59 13.05
CA PHE A 118 -1.23 -9.84 11.63
C PHE A 118 0.09 -10.57 11.38
N LEU A 119 1.15 -10.14 12.03
CA LEU A 119 2.46 -10.83 11.98
C LEU A 119 2.39 -12.25 12.51
N HIS A 120 1.62 -12.51 13.56
CA HIS A 120 1.40 -13.88 14.06
C HIS A 120 0.67 -14.75 13.03
N ILE A 121 -0.32 -14.19 12.29
CA ILE A 121 -1.00 -14.91 11.22
C ILE A 121 -0.03 -15.22 10.09
N ILE A 122 0.75 -14.25 9.64
CA ILE A 122 1.77 -14.46 8.59
C ILE A 122 2.70 -15.59 9.01
N LYS A 123 3.28 -15.50 10.19
CA LYS A 123 4.25 -16.49 10.67
C LYS A 123 3.66 -17.91 10.81
N ARG A 124 2.40 -18.02 11.23
CA ARG A 124 1.75 -19.32 11.49
C ARG A 124 1.15 -19.95 10.24
N ASP A 125 0.49 -19.15 9.39
CA ASP A 125 -0.42 -19.63 8.37
C ASP A 125 0.12 -19.48 6.94
N ILE A 126 1.13 -18.66 6.73
CA ILE A 126 1.67 -18.38 5.39
C ILE A 126 2.96 -19.17 5.20
N LYS A 127 3.00 -19.98 4.16
CA LYS A 127 4.27 -20.58 3.71
C LYS A 127 5.10 -19.44 3.14
N ALA A 128 6.27 -19.23 3.72
CA ALA A 128 7.18 -18.21 3.22
C ALA A 128 7.49 -18.42 1.74
N ASN A 129 7.51 -17.34 0.98
CA ASN A 129 8.08 -17.35 -0.37
C ASN A 129 9.51 -17.90 -0.28
N PRO A 130 9.90 -18.88 -1.11
CA PRO A 130 11.25 -19.45 -1.07
C PRO A 130 12.37 -18.42 -1.18
N ASN A 131 12.11 -17.29 -1.82
CA ASN A 131 13.04 -16.17 -1.96
C ASN A 131 13.05 -15.19 -0.77
N GLY A 132 12.23 -15.46 0.25
CA GLY A 132 11.96 -14.55 1.34
C GLY A 132 10.86 -13.53 1.00
N THR A 133 10.19 -13.01 2.04
CA THR A 133 9.19 -11.96 1.90
C THR A 133 9.60 -10.78 2.79
N GLU A 134 9.75 -9.61 2.20
CA GLU A 134 10.04 -8.38 2.93
C GLU A 134 8.77 -7.87 3.62
N LEU A 135 8.78 -7.74 4.95
CA LEU A 135 7.66 -7.20 5.72
C LEU A 135 7.98 -5.77 6.13
N LEU A 136 7.31 -4.80 5.51
CA LEU A 136 7.51 -3.37 5.74
C LEU A 136 6.28 -2.75 6.39
N ALA A 137 6.44 -2.15 7.57
CA ALA A 137 5.41 -1.32 8.18
C ALA A 137 5.79 0.15 8.09
N PHE A 138 4.79 1.02 8.04
CA PHE A 138 4.99 2.47 8.13
C PHE A 138 3.79 3.13 8.78
N VAL A 139 4.02 4.28 9.42
CA VAL A 139 2.91 5.04 10.00
C VAL A 139 2.19 5.77 8.89
N ASN A 140 0.94 5.36 8.65
CA ASN A 140 0.01 5.99 7.73
C ASN A 140 -1.03 6.80 8.50
N ARG A 141 -1.51 7.88 7.90
CA ARG A 141 -2.44 8.81 8.55
C ARG A 141 -1.84 9.46 9.81
N ALA A 142 -0.51 9.63 9.82
CA ALA A 142 0.21 10.31 10.88
C ALA A 142 -0.36 11.72 11.11
N ASP A 143 -0.32 12.18 12.33
CA ASP A 143 -0.76 13.55 12.63
C ASP A 143 0.11 14.58 11.91
N THR A 144 -0.51 15.68 11.50
CA THR A 144 0.21 16.81 10.87
C THR A 144 0.89 17.69 11.92
N ASN A 145 0.46 17.63 13.17
CA ASN A 145 1.07 18.28 14.31
C ASN A 145 2.11 17.35 14.95
N GLU A 146 3.38 17.70 14.81
CA GLU A 146 4.50 16.90 15.33
C GLU A 146 4.61 16.91 16.87
N SER A 147 3.87 17.79 17.55
CA SER A 147 3.80 17.80 19.00
C SER A 147 2.90 16.72 19.60
N ILE A 148 2.14 16.02 18.74
CA ILE A 148 1.27 14.92 19.14
C ILE A 148 2.10 13.64 19.19
N PRO A 149 2.24 12.98 20.37
CA PRO A 149 3.22 11.92 20.58
C PRO A 149 2.84 10.59 19.92
N GLU A 150 1.55 10.35 19.66
CA GLU A 150 1.02 9.04 19.20
C GLU A 150 1.71 8.50 17.94
N THR A 151 2.14 9.38 17.05
CA THR A 151 2.88 8.97 15.83
C THR A 151 4.24 8.39 16.17
N GLY A 152 5.01 9.05 17.04
CA GLY A 152 6.32 8.58 17.49
C GLY A 152 6.22 7.32 18.34
N GLU A 153 5.27 7.29 19.28
CA GLU A 153 5.00 6.10 20.11
C GLU A 153 4.61 4.88 19.27
N THR A 154 3.83 5.09 18.19
CA THR A 154 3.47 4.02 17.26
C THR A 154 4.69 3.49 16.51
N GLU A 155 5.60 4.36 16.03
CA GLU A 155 6.84 3.92 15.37
C GLU A 155 7.74 3.13 16.31
N GLU A 156 7.93 3.60 17.53
CA GLU A 156 8.72 2.90 18.55
C GLU A 156 8.12 1.52 18.84
N ALA A 157 6.79 1.45 19.04
CA ALA A 157 6.10 0.20 19.30
C ALA A 157 6.18 -0.79 18.13
N LEU A 158 6.08 -0.30 16.88
CA LEU A 158 6.27 -1.12 15.68
C LEU A 158 7.71 -1.63 15.58
N GLY A 159 8.69 -0.79 15.90
CA GLY A 159 10.11 -1.16 15.90
C GLY A 159 10.46 -2.27 16.89
N MET A 160 9.64 -2.48 17.93
CA MET A 160 9.81 -3.58 18.88
C MET A 160 9.20 -4.91 18.38
N LEU A 161 8.42 -4.90 17.30
CA LEU A 161 7.81 -6.13 16.77
C LEU A 161 8.83 -6.93 15.96
N PRO A 162 8.97 -8.23 16.23
CA PRO A 162 9.96 -9.03 15.52
C PRO A 162 9.53 -9.34 14.09
N GLY A 163 10.49 -9.29 13.17
CA GLY A 163 10.32 -9.76 11.79
C GLY A 163 9.71 -8.74 10.84
N ILE A 164 9.59 -7.48 11.25
CA ILE A 164 9.24 -6.38 10.34
C ILE A 164 10.34 -5.32 10.33
N GLN A 165 10.42 -4.61 9.22
CA GLN A 165 11.17 -3.37 9.10
C GLN A 165 10.19 -2.20 9.11
N VAL A 166 10.47 -1.19 9.91
CA VAL A 166 9.67 0.04 9.96
C VAL A 166 10.32 1.06 9.06
N LEU A 167 9.55 1.54 8.06
CA LEU A 167 10.00 2.62 7.20
C LEU A 167 9.91 3.95 7.93
N PRO A 168 10.93 4.81 7.85
CA PRO A 168 10.91 6.12 8.51
C PRO A 168 9.98 7.13 7.81
N ASN A 169 9.48 6.78 6.63
CA ASN A 169 8.66 7.65 5.79
C ASN A 169 7.20 7.57 6.22
N ARG A 170 6.73 8.59 6.93
CA ARG A 170 5.34 8.72 7.37
C ARG A 170 4.48 9.31 6.27
N ILE A 171 3.25 8.82 6.11
CA ILE A 171 2.22 9.48 5.30
C ILE A 171 1.24 10.17 6.25
N LYS A 172 1.21 11.49 6.22
CA LYS A 172 0.37 12.28 7.13
C LYS A 172 -1.11 12.29 6.69
N LEU A 173 -2.01 12.42 7.65
CA LEU A 173 -3.45 12.56 7.41
C LEU A 173 -3.73 13.92 6.77
N ARG A 174 -3.80 13.96 5.45
CA ARG A 174 -4.06 15.17 4.68
C ARG A 174 -5.32 15.04 3.84
N THR A 175 -6.12 16.10 3.84
CA THR A 175 -7.35 16.16 3.01
C THR A 175 -7.06 16.02 1.52
N GLY A 176 -5.84 16.34 1.07
CA GLY A 176 -5.40 16.18 -0.31
C GLY A 176 -5.61 14.76 -0.83
N PHE A 177 -5.21 13.73 -0.07
CA PHE A 177 -5.42 12.34 -0.50
C PHE A 177 -6.90 12.03 -0.78
N ARG A 178 -7.79 12.44 0.14
CA ARG A 178 -9.22 12.18 -0.03
C ARG A 178 -9.81 12.95 -1.22
N ARG A 179 -9.41 14.21 -1.41
CA ARG A 179 -9.93 15.04 -2.51
C ARG A 179 -9.42 14.57 -3.87
N SER A 180 -8.17 14.19 -3.98
CA SER A 180 -7.63 13.70 -5.26
C SER A 180 -8.32 12.39 -5.69
N LEU A 181 -8.63 11.49 -4.75
CA LEU A 181 -9.35 10.26 -5.05
C LEU A 181 -10.76 10.52 -5.59
N SER A 182 -11.45 11.59 -5.16
CA SER A 182 -12.78 11.96 -5.67
C SER A 182 -12.77 12.34 -7.17
N GLU A 183 -11.60 12.63 -7.72
CA GLU A 183 -11.39 13.01 -9.12
C GLU A 183 -10.63 11.91 -9.91
N GLY A 184 -10.52 10.71 -9.39
CA GLY A 184 -9.73 9.64 -10.02
C GLY A 184 -8.24 9.96 -10.16
N GLN A 185 -7.73 10.94 -9.40
CA GLN A 185 -6.37 11.42 -9.45
C GLN A 185 -5.59 11.09 -8.18
N THR A 186 -4.27 11.09 -8.29
CA THR A 186 -3.39 11.04 -7.13
C THR A 186 -3.14 12.43 -6.57
N VAL A 187 -2.65 12.46 -5.34
CA VAL A 187 -2.32 13.73 -4.69
C VAL A 187 -1.20 14.50 -5.39
N PHE A 188 -0.30 13.81 -6.08
CA PHE A 188 0.82 14.44 -6.79
C PHE A 188 0.44 14.88 -8.22
N GLU A 189 -0.58 14.29 -8.83
CA GLU A 189 -1.14 14.78 -10.08
C GLU A 189 -1.94 16.07 -9.87
N MET A 190 -2.82 16.06 -8.87
CA MET A 190 -3.69 17.21 -8.60
C MET A 190 -2.93 18.41 -8.00
N TRP A 191 -1.99 18.14 -7.10
CA TRP A 191 -1.19 19.18 -6.42
C TRP A 191 0.28 18.78 -6.29
N PRO A 192 1.07 18.83 -7.37
CA PRO A 192 2.45 18.32 -7.42
C PRO A 192 3.38 19.00 -6.40
N ASN A 193 3.14 20.26 -6.07
CA ASN A 193 3.97 21.01 -5.13
C ASN A 193 3.50 20.91 -3.66
N SER A 194 2.41 20.20 -3.39
CA SER A 194 1.86 20.06 -2.04
C SER A 194 2.77 19.25 -1.12
N LYS A 195 2.61 19.46 0.19
CA LYS A 195 3.29 18.63 1.19
C LYS A 195 2.91 17.15 1.06
N ALA A 196 1.65 16.83 0.72
CA ALA A 196 1.19 15.46 0.53
C ALA A 196 1.88 14.79 -0.66
N ALA A 197 2.02 15.48 -1.79
CA ALA A 197 2.74 14.99 -2.97
C ALA A 197 4.21 14.69 -2.65
N LYS A 198 4.89 15.63 -1.99
CA LYS A 198 6.30 15.47 -1.59
C LYS A 198 6.50 14.29 -0.63
N GLU A 199 5.63 14.15 0.37
CA GLU A 199 5.66 13.03 1.31
C GLU A 199 5.47 11.70 0.60
N PHE A 200 4.52 11.64 -0.35
CA PHE A 200 4.28 10.42 -1.12
C PHE A 200 5.44 10.08 -2.05
N HIS A 201 6.03 11.06 -2.74
CA HIS A 201 7.22 10.84 -3.56
C HIS A 201 8.39 10.28 -2.76
N VAL A 202 8.69 10.85 -1.60
CA VAL A 202 9.77 10.36 -0.72
C VAL A 202 9.48 8.93 -0.25
N PHE A 203 8.23 8.62 0.09
CA PHE A 203 7.80 7.29 0.47
C PHE A 203 7.94 6.27 -0.68
N ALA A 204 7.41 6.58 -1.86
CA ALA A 204 7.49 5.70 -3.03
C ALA A 204 8.94 5.49 -3.48
N SER A 205 9.75 6.54 -3.46
CA SER A 205 11.18 6.49 -3.76
C SER A 205 11.98 5.63 -2.77
N ALA A 206 11.57 5.56 -1.52
CA ALA A 206 12.19 4.66 -0.54
C ALA A 206 11.84 3.19 -0.79
N LEU A 207 10.65 2.92 -1.34
CA LEU A 207 10.22 1.57 -1.74
C LEU A 207 10.87 1.10 -3.04
N TYR A 208 11.14 2.02 -3.97
CA TYR A 208 11.67 1.76 -5.31
C TYR A 208 12.89 2.66 -5.60
N PRO A 209 14.01 2.44 -4.91
CA PRO A 209 15.19 3.31 -5.04
C PRO A 209 15.83 3.27 -6.42
N GLU A 210 15.61 2.21 -7.19
CA GLU A 210 16.07 2.07 -8.57
C GLU A 210 15.42 3.08 -9.53
N LEU A 211 14.18 3.48 -9.27
CA LEU A 211 13.44 4.44 -10.10
C LEU A 211 13.84 5.90 -9.86
N ASN A 212 14.55 6.20 -8.77
CA ASN A 212 15.08 7.53 -8.50
C ASN A 212 16.21 7.98 -9.43
N ARG A 213 16.72 7.09 -10.28
CA ARG A 213 17.84 7.36 -11.19
C ARG A 213 17.41 7.88 -12.56
N ILE A 214 16.11 7.99 -12.81
CA ILE A 214 15.57 8.54 -14.06
C ILE A 214 15.24 10.01 -13.80
N PRO A 215 15.97 10.97 -14.42
CA PRO A 215 15.56 12.37 -14.35
C PRO A 215 14.24 12.51 -15.07
N VAL A 216 13.24 13.06 -14.40
CA VAL A 216 11.95 13.49 -14.95
C VAL A 216 12.15 14.73 -15.79
#